data_a8493aa4e044501735c8e8bff6d0e4eb
#
_entry.id   a8493aa4e044501735c8e8bff6d0e4eb
#
_cell.length_a   1.000
_cell.length_b   1.000
_cell.length_c   1.000
_cell.angle_alpha   90.00
_cell.angle_beta   90.00
_cell.angle_gamma   90.00
#
_symmetry.space_group_name_H-M   'P 1'
#
loop_
_entity.id
_entity.type
_entity.pdbx_description
1 polymer ?
#
loop_
_entity_poly.entity_id
_entity_poly.type
_entity_poly.pdbx_seq_one_letter_code
_entity_poly.pdbx_strand_id
1 'polypeptide(L)'
;DRPESHLRERAEKAVETILKPLQEASGHPLMYASPVPPELHDTAVITQCGIDFIDRHLNNKADQPFFCSVSFVDPHDPYNPPEPYASMFDPGDMKSPICSEWSGEEFPTLRRSQNFSGFERLANADQMLRKMRAYYHGSLKLMDDQIARLIGYLEQRGVGDDTMIIFTSDHGDLLGDHGLPTKGIKPYENAIRCPLILNGPGIEPTVNDDLHCTLDFLPSISDLAGVPETERPPMEGQSFIPGGSAASSRDAVLVAYQNMHTVVTRDG
;
A
#
# COMPACT_ATOMS: atom_id res chain seq x y z
N ASP A 1 -21.12 17.01 24.78
CA ASP A 1 -20.34 17.48 23.63
C ASP A 1 -19.26 16.47 23.35
N ARG A 2 -19.37 15.72 22.26
CA ARG A 2 -18.38 14.73 21.89
C ARG A 2 -17.18 15.43 21.26
N PRO A 3 -15.94 15.11 21.66
CA PRO A 3 -14.72 15.67 21.04
C PRO A 3 -14.68 15.51 19.52
N GLU A 4 -15.34 14.47 18.98
CA GLU A 4 -15.43 14.14 17.56
C GLU A 4 -16.11 15.20 16.69
N SER A 5 -17.12 15.95 17.23
CA SER A 5 -17.83 16.97 16.46
C SER A 5 -16.92 18.16 16.11
N HIS A 6 -16.07 18.56 17.06
CA HIS A 6 -15.15 19.69 16.89
C HIS A 6 -13.98 19.35 15.91
N LEU A 7 -13.52 18.09 15.93
CA LEU A 7 -12.51 17.60 14.99
C LEU A 7 -13.08 17.54 13.57
N ARG A 8 -14.31 17.06 13.43
CA ARG A 8 -15.00 17.00 12.14
C ARG A 8 -15.19 18.38 11.51
N GLU A 9 -15.69 19.34 12.27
CA GLU A 9 -15.87 20.73 11.80
C GLU A 9 -14.56 21.38 11.38
N ARG A 10 -13.46 21.14 12.13
CA ARG A 10 -12.12 21.60 11.77
C ARG A 10 -11.60 20.94 10.50
N ALA A 11 -11.84 19.64 10.32
CA ALA A 11 -11.46 18.92 9.13
C ALA A 11 -12.25 19.42 7.90
N GLU A 12 -13.57 19.59 8.00
CA GLU A 12 -14.41 20.12 6.93
C GLU A 12 -13.96 21.52 6.52
N LYS A 13 -13.64 22.39 7.48
CA LYS A 13 -13.11 23.72 7.22
C LYS A 13 -11.71 23.67 6.55
N ALA A 14 -10.83 22.78 6.98
CA ALA A 14 -9.53 22.60 6.36
C ALA A 14 -9.65 22.11 4.91
N VAL A 15 -10.58 21.20 4.62
CA VAL A 15 -10.87 20.75 3.25
C VAL A 15 -11.27 21.94 2.37
N GLU A 16 -12.19 22.80 2.83
CA GLU A 16 -12.65 23.94 2.03
C GLU A 16 -11.61 25.03 1.86
N THR A 17 -10.87 25.34 2.93
CA THR A 17 -9.98 26.51 2.93
C THR A 17 -8.55 26.22 2.46
N ILE A 18 -8.14 24.96 2.50
CA ILE A 18 -6.78 24.53 2.16
C ILE A 18 -6.77 23.54 0.98
N LEU A 19 -7.50 22.43 1.11
CA LEU A 19 -7.38 21.34 0.14
C LEU A 19 -8.00 21.69 -1.23
N LYS A 20 -9.20 22.26 -1.26
CA LYS A 20 -9.83 22.64 -2.54
C LYS A 20 -8.97 23.61 -3.37
N PRO A 21 -8.45 24.71 -2.82
CA PRO A 21 -7.56 25.59 -3.58
C PRO A 21 -6.29 24.91 -4.08
N LEU A 22 -5.71 23.98 -3.32
CA LEU A 22 -4.53 23.24 -3.74
C LEU A 22 -4.84 22.26 -4.88
N GLN A 23 -5.96 21.57 -4.81
CA GLN A 23 -6.43 20.68 -5.88
C GLN A 23 -6.73 21.48 -7.16
N GLU A 24 -7.36 22.64 -7.05
CA GLU A 24 -7.61 23.55 -8.16
C GLU A 24 -6.30 24.06 -8.77
N ALA A 25 -5.34 24.46 -7.94
CA ALA A 25 -4.03 24.93 -8.38
C ALA A 25 -3.19 23.81 -9.03
N SER A 26 -3.34 22.56 -8.60
CA SER A 26 -2.67 21.40 -9.22
C SER A 26 -3.25 21.02 -10.58
N GLY A 27 -4.46 21.46 -10.87
CA GLY A 27 -5.22 21.14 -12.08
C GLY A 27 -5.90 19.76 -12.04
N HIS A 28 -5.76 19.02 -10.94
CA HIS A 28 -6.42 17.71 -10.78
C HIS A 28 -6.64 17.34 -9.30
N PRO A 29 -7.84 16.83 -8.94
CA PRO A 29 -8.17 16.52 -7.55
C PRO A 29 -7.37 15.33 -6.97
N LEU A 30 -6.77 14.49 -7.81
CA LEU A 30 -6.03 13.30 -7.37
C LEU A 30 -4.56 13.59 -7.03
N MET A 31 -4.04 14.80 -7.23
CA MET A 31 -2.64 15.11 -6.98
C MET A 31 -2.43 16.57 -6.59
N TYR A 32 -1.67 16.79 -5.53
CA TYR A 32 -1.21 18.12 -5.09
C TYR A 32 -0.06 17.96 -4.10
N ALA A 33 0.81 18.97 -3.97
CA ALA A 33 1.77 18.97 -2.89
C ALA A 33 1.07 19.28 -1.56
N SER A 34 1.25 18.42 -0.57
CA SER A 34 0.66 18.63 0.76
C SER A 34 1.29 19.87 1.42
N PRO A 35 0.48 20.76 2.01
CA PRO A 35 0.99 21.86 2.80
C PRO A 35 1.44 21.44 4.21
N VAL A 36 1.20 20.19 4.58
CA VAL A 36 1.56 19.64 5.88
C VAL A 36 3.06 19.29 5.86
N PRO A 37 3.86 19.70 6.85
CA PRO A 37 5.26 19.32 6.95
C PRO A 37 5.42 17.78 7.01
N PRO A 38 6.52 17.20 6.50
CA PRO A 38 6.73 15.76 6.47
C PRO A 38 6.56 15.07 7.82
N GLU A 39 7.02 15.70 8.89
CA GLU A 39 6.95 15.17 10.26
C GLU A 39 5.54 15.14 10.86
N LEU A 40 4.61 15.87 10.25
CA LEU A 40 3.19 15.93 10.64
C LEU A 40 2.28 15.24 9.62
N HIS A 41 2.85 14.73 8.53
CA HIS A 41 2.10 13.97 7.53
C HIS A 41 1.61 12.64 8.13
N ASP A 42 0.46 12.17 7.67
CA ASP A 42 -0.19 10.97 8.22
C ASP A 42 0.76 9.78 8.31
N THR A 43 1.59 9.57 7.29
CA THR A 43 2.60 8.50 7.25
C THR A 43 3.61 8.61 8.41
N ALA A 44 4.08 9.81 8.73
CA ALA A 44 4.99 10.04 9.86
C ALA A 44 4.29 9.86 11.21
N VAL A 45 3.05 10.32 11.32
CA VAL A 45 2.23 10.16 12.54
C VAL A 45 1.93 8.68 12.80
N ILE A 46 1.54 7.91 11.79
CA ILE A 46 1.30 6.47 11.88
C ILE A 46 2.57 5.74 12.34
N THR A 47 3.73 6.08 11.77
CA THR A 47 5.02 5.54 12.20
C THR A 47 5.30 5.84 13.67
N GLN A 48 5.07 7.09 14.10
CA GLN A 48 5.26 7.47 15.50
C GLN A 48 4.34 6.68 16.44
N CYS A 49 3.08 6.48 16.05
CA CYS A 49 2.15 5.66 16.82
C CYS A 49 2.64 4.20 16.96
N GLY A 50 3.21 3.63 15.89
CA GLY A 50 3.83 2.30 15.92
C GLY A 50 5.02 2.24 16.88
N ILE A 51 5.93 3.21 16.78
CA ILE A 51 7.08 3.34 17.68
C ILE A 51 6.63 3.48 19.14
N ASP A 52 5.66 4.34 19.43
CA ASP A 52 5.16 4.56 20.79
C ASP A 52 4.46 3.32 21.35
N PHE A 53 3.80 2.53 20.51
CA PHE A 53 3.22 1.25 20.91
C PHE A 53 4.31 0.26 21.32
N ILE A 54 5.32 0.07 20.48
CA ILE A 54 6.44 -0.84 20.72
C ILE A 54 7.23 -0.38 21.96
N ASP A 55 7.51 0.91 22.09
CA ASP A 55 8.23 1.47 23.24
C ASP A 55 7.51 1.19 24.56
N ARG A 56 6.21 1.43 24.59
CA ARG A 56 5.39 1.13 25.79
C ARG A 56 5.39 -0.35 26.13
N HIS A 57 5.34 -1.22 25.09
CA HIS A 57 5.38 -2.66 25.31
C HIS A 57 6.72 -3.08 25.91
N LEU A 58 7.84 -2.69 25.29
CA LEU A 58 9.18 -3.04 25.73
C LEU A 58 9.52 -2.51 27.14
N ASN A 59 8.96 -1.37 27.53
CA ASN A 59 9.18 -0.80 28.85
C ASN A 59 8.33 -1.46 29.95
N ASN A 60 7.19 -2.07 29.61
CA ASN A 60 6.25 -2.61 30.60
C ASN A 60 6.12 -4.13 30.55
N LYS A 61 6.45 -4.79 29.45
CA LYS A 61 6.23 -6.21 29.19
C LYS A 61 7.36 -6.81 28.34
N ALA A 62 8.60 -6.47 28.62
CA ALA A 62 9.77 -6.89 27.82
C ALA A 62 9.95 -8.42 27.72
N ASP A 63 9.36 -9.17 28.63
CA ASP A 63 9.34 -10.63 28.67
C ASP A 63 8.24 -11.28 27.82
N GLN A 64 7.39 -10.47 27.18
CA GLN A 64 6.31 -10.95 26.32
C GLN A 64 6.53 -10.53 24.89
N PRO A 65 6.19 -11.38 23.89
CA PRO A 65 6.23 -10.99 22.50
C PRO A 65 5.16 -9.93 22.20
N PHE A 66 5.34 -9.15 21.14
CA PHE A 66 4.34 -8.23 20.63
C PHE A 66 3.97 -8.57 19.19
N PHE A 67 2.77 -8.19 18.82
CA PHE A 67 2.31 -8.10 17.43
C PHE A 67 1.91 -6.65 17.15
N CYS A 68 2.52 -6.04 16.14
CA CYS A 68 2.24 -4.66 15.76
C CYS A 68 1.98 -4.59 14.25
N SER A 69 0.80 -4.14 13.87
CA SER A 69 0.47 -3.84 12.48
C SER A 69 0.51 -2.32 12.29
N VAL A 70 1.40 -1.86 11.42
CA VAL A 70 1.52 -0.45 11.03
C VAL A 70 1.02 -0.32 9.61
N SER A 71 -0.14 0.31 9.44
CA SER A 71 -0.82 0.43 8.15
C SER A 71 -0.80 1.87 7.68
N PHE A 72 -0.15 2.12 6.54
CA PHE A 72 -0.09 3.42 5.88
C PHE A 72 -1.24 3.55 4.88
N VAL A 73 -1.79 4.76 4.75
CA VAL A 73 -2.74 5.10 3.68
C VAL A 73 -1.98 5.38 2.39
N ASP A 74 -0.82 6.04 2.50
CA ASP A 74 0.08 6.22 1.35
C ASP A 74 0.48 4.88 0.73
N PRO A 75 0.67 4.85 -0.59
CA PRO A 75 0.55 5.93 -1.59
C PRO A 75 -0.84 6.01 -2.26
N HIS A 76 -1.92 5.73 -1.55
CA HIS A 76 -3.30 5.83 -2.05
C HIS A 76 -3.63 7.27 -2.52
N ASP A 77 -4.47 7.40 -3.53
CA ASP A 77 -4.96 8.73 -3.96
C ASP A 77 -5.78 9.43 -2.86
N PRO A 78 -5.73 10.78 -2.77
CA PRO A 78 -4.96 11.69 -3.60
C PRO A 78 -3.44 11.58 -3.34
N TYR A 79 -2.67 11.58 -4.42
CA TYR A 79 -1.20 11.54 -4.33
C TYR A 79 -0.72 12.92 -3.88
N ASN A 80 -0.43 13.05 -2.60
CA ASN A 80 -0.19 14.34 -1.95
C ASN A 80 1.04 14.38 -1.04
N PRO A 81 2.21 13.94 -1.53
CA PRO A 81 3.42 14.04 -0.74
C PRO A 81 3.72 15.49 -0.36
N PRO A 82 4.26 15.74 0.84
CA PRO A 82 4.77 17.06 1.22
C PRO A 82 6.12 17.35 0.55
N GLU A 83 6.55 18.61 0.56
CA GLU A 83 7.94 18.93 0.21
C GLU A 83 8.91 18.39 1.30
N PRO A 84 10.11 17.90 0.93
CA PRO A 84 10.73 17.91 -0.41
C PRO A 84 10.30 16.74 -1.33
N TYR A 85 9.46 15.83 -0.87
CA TYR A 85 9.08 14.62 -1.61
C TYR A 85 8.25 14.93 -2.87
N ALA A 86 7.42 15.99 -2.83
CA ALA A 86 6.58 16.39 -3.96
C ALA A 86 7.39 16.83 -5.20
N SER A 87 8.56 17.42 -4.97
CA SER A 87 9.47 17.89 -6.05
C SER A 87 10.66 16.97 -6.29
N MET A 88 10.76 15.83 -5.58
CA MET A 88 11.93 14.96 -5.62
C MET A 88 12.11 14.24 -6.95
N PHE A 89 11.03 13.90 -7.63
CA PHE A 89 11.04 13.15 -8.88
C PHE A 89 10.57 14.03 -10.04
N ASP A 90 11.37 14.07 -11.12
CA ASP A 90 10.99 14.82 -12.32
C ASP A 90 9.90 14.05 -13.09
N PRO A 91 8.74 14.66 -13.37
CA PRO A 91 7.74 14.05 -14.24
C PRO A 91 8.25 13.64 -15.62
N GLY A 92 9.30 14.34 -16.13
CA GLY A 92 9.94 14.00 -17.39
C GLY A 92 10.62 12.63 -17.41
N ASP A 93 11.09 12.15 -16.25
CA ASP A 93 11.73 10.85 -16.10
C ASP A 93 10.74 9.70 -15.94
N MET A 94 9.46 10.02 -15.70
CA MET A 94 8.42 9.01 -15.52
C MET A 94 8.06 8.36 -16.84
N LYS A 95 7.94 7.02 -16.84
CA LYS A 95 7.48 6.28 -18.00
C LYS A 95 6.04 6.67 -18.35
N SER A 96 5.72 6.72 -19.63
CA SER A 96 4.32 6.83 -20.07
C SER A 96 3.52 5.61 -19.63
N PRO A 97 2.22 5.78 -19.36
CA PRO A 97 1.34 4.66 -19.08
C PRO A 97 1.31 3.63 -20.22
N ILE A 98 1.12 2.38 -19.86
CA ILE A 98 0.87 1.31 -20.83
C ILE A 98 -0.53 1.52 -21.41
N CYS A 99 -0.60 1.78 -22.72
CA CYS A 99 -1.87 1.83 -23.44
C CYS A 99 -2.13 0.47 -24.06
N SER A 100 -3.23 -0.18 -23.69
CA SER A 100 -3.73 -1.32 -24.44
C SER A 100 -4.59 -0.82 -25.61
N GLU A 101 -4.35 -1.34 -26.81
CA GLU A 101 -5.26 -1.17 -27.95
C GLU A 101 -6.55 -1.98 -27.73
N TRP A 102 -7.40 -1.48 -26.84
CA TRP A 102 -8.69 -2.09 -26.60
C TRP A 102 -9.70 -1.48 -27.58
N SER A 103 -10.26 -2.29 -28.46
CA SER A 103 -11.44 -1.88 -29.19
C SER A 103 -12.60 -1.77 -28.19
N GLY A 104 -13.08 -0.55 -27.95
CA GLY A 104 -14.09 -0.27 -26.92
C GLY A 104 -15.45 -0.96 -27.14
N GLU A 105 -15.58 -1.80 -28.15
CA GLU A 105 -16.79 -2.60 -28.45
C GLU A 105 -16.83 -3.92 -27.67
N GLU A 106 -15.67 -4.49 -27.33
CA GLU A 106 -15.61 -5.79 -26.63
C GLU A 106 -15.87 -5.68 -25.12
N PHE A 107 -15.59 -4.53 -24.50
CA PHE A 107 -15.74 -4.36 -23.06
C PHE A 107 -16.37 -3.01 -22.67
N PRO A 108 -17.69 -2.84 -22.79
CA PRO A 108 -18.39 -1.59 -22.47
C PRO A 108 -18.17 -1.08 -21.05
N THR A 109 -17.92 -2.00 -20.09
CA THR A 109 -17.65 -1.66 -18.68
C THR A 109 -16.27 -1.05 -18.48
N LEU A 110 -15.26 -1.48 -19.24
CA LEU A 110 -13.93 -0.87 -19.24
C LEU A 110 -13.97 0.55 -19.77
N ARG A 111 -14.65 0.75 -20.91
CA ARG A 111 -14.84 2.07 -21.49
C ARG A 111 -15.57 3.05 -20.55
N ARG A 112 -16.54 2.56 -19.78
CA ARG A 112 -17.19 3.37 -18.74
C ARG A 112 -16.23 3.78 -17.63
N SER A 113 -15.36 2.89 -17.17
CA SER A 113 -14.37 3.17 -16.12
C SER A 113 -13.30 4.15 -16.62
N GLN A 114 -12.81 3.98 -17.85
CA GLN A 114 -11.89 4.90 -18.51
C GLN A 114 -12.53 6.28 -18.69
N ASN A 115 -13.76 6.34 -19.20
CA ASN A 115 -14.49 7.60 -19.37
C ASN A 115 -14.80 8.31 -18.05
N PHE A 116 -14.90 7.59 -16.94
CA PHE A 116 -15.13 8.16 -15.61
C PHE A 116 -13.92 8.92 -15.10
N SER A 117 -12.70 8.50 -15.47
CA SER A 117 -11.46 9.14 -15.01
C SER A 117 -11.28 10.58 -15.57
N GLY A 118 -11.86 10.88 -16.71
CA GLY A 118 -11.76 12.20 -17.36
C GLY A 118 -10.38 12.53 -17.94
N PHE A 119 -9.34 11.73 -17.65
CA PHE A 119 -7.96 11.97 -18.10
C PHE A 119 -7.84 11.94 -19.63
N GLU A 120 -8.55 11.05 -20.31
CA GLU A 120 -8.51 10.92 -21.77
C GLU A 120 -8.97 12.19 -22.51
N ARG A 121 -9.72 13.05 -21.83
CA ARG A 121 -10.26 14.29 -22.41
C ARG A 121 -9.34 15.49 -22.22
N LEU A 122 -8.25 15.31 -21.47
CA LEU A 122 -7.31 16.39 -21.21
C LEU A 122 -6.29 16.48 -22.34
N ALA A 123 -6.10 17.68 -22.89
CA ALA A 123 -5.12 17.93 -23.95
C ALA A 123 -3.67 17.61 -23.52
N ASN A 124 -3.41 17.52 -22.21
CA ASN A 124 -2.12 17.26 -21.59
C ASN A 124 -2.12 15.98 -20.72
N ALA A 125 -2.93 14.99 -21.06
CA ALA A 125 -3.13 13.77 -20.26
C ALA A 125 -1.80 13.06 -19.92
N ASP A 126 -0.89 12.86 -20.89
CA ASP A 126 0.40 12.22 -20.65
C ASP A 126 1.24 13.00 -19.61
N GLN A 127 1.33 14.31 -19.74
CA GLN A 127 2.05 15.15 -18.80
C GLN A 127 1.47 15.06 -17.38
N MET A 128 0.15 15.06 -17.26
CA MET A 128 -0.52 14.94 -15.98
C MET A 128 -0.33 13.56 -15.34
N LEU A 129 -0.38 12.48 -16.13
CA LEU A 129 -0.13 11.13 -15.64
C LEU A 129 1.33 10.95 -15.21
N ARG A 130 2.29 11.53 -15.92
CA ARG A 130 3.69 11.56 -15.50
C ARG A 130 3.88 12.33 -14.18
N LYS A 131 3.23 13.47 -14.02
CA LYS A 131 3.23 14.22 -12.77
C LYS A 131 2.62 13.42 -11.62
N MET A 132 1.51 12.72 -11.86
CA MET A 132 0.88 11.84 -10.89
C MET A 132 1.83 10.72 -10.45
N ARG A 133 2.53 10.08 -11.39
CA ARG A 133 3.56 9.06 -11.09
C ARG A 133 4.71 9.64 -10.27
N ALA A 134 5.17 10.85 -10.58
CA ALA A 134 6.21 11.51 -9.80
C ALA A 134 5.77 11.75 -8.34
N TYR A 135 4.55 12.19 -8.12
CA TYR A 135 3.99 12.36 -6.78
C TYR A 135 3.80 11.03 -6.05
N TYR A 136 3.33 9.99 -6.74
CA TYR A 136 3.26 8.64 -6.20
C TYR A 136 4.63 8.15 -5.71
N HIS A 137 5.69 8.34 -6.52
CA HIS A 137 7.06 8.04 -6.09
C HIS A 137 7.52 8.89 -4.91
N GLY A 138 7.09 10.15 -4.83
CA GLY A 138 7.31 10.99 -3.67
C GLY A 138 6.68 10.43 -2.39
N SER A 139 5.42 9.99 -2.46
CA SER A 139 4.76 9.33 -1.33
C SER A 139 5.45 8.02 -0.95
N LEU A 140 5.89 7.21 -1.93
CA LEU A 140 6.68 6.00 -1.67
C LEU A 140 7.99 6.32 -0.94
N LYS A 141 8.69 7.39 -1.34
CA LYS A 141 9.94 7.78 -0.68
C LYS A 141 9.71 8.27 0.75
N LEU A 142 8.65 9.04 0.99
CA LEU A 142 8.26 9.41 2.34
C LEU A 142 7.99 8.18 3.21
N MET A 143 7.24 7.21 2.67
CA MET A 143 6.93 5.97 3.36
C MET A 143 8.19 5.12 3.64
N ASP A 144 9.09 5.01 2.65
CA ASP A 144 10.38 4.33 2.79
C ASP A 144 11.23 4.91 3.95
N ASP A 145 11.31 6.25 4.03
CA ASP A 145 12.02 6.92 5.12
C ASP A 145 11.37 6.66 6.50
N GLN A 146 10.04 6.57 6.56
CA GLN A 146 9.35 6.28 7.80
C GLN A 146 9.48 4.79 8.20
N ILE A 147 9.48 3.87 7.25
CA ILE A 147 9.77 2.45 7.50
C ILE A 147 11.20 2.28 8.01
N ALA A 148 12.17 2.95 7.38
CA ALA A 148 13.56 2.94 7.83
C ALA A 148 13.70 3.48 9.27
N ARG A 149 12.93 4.51 9.62
CA ARG A 149 12.87 5.06 10.98
C ARG A 149 12.33 4.04 11.99
N LEU A 150 11.27 3.30 11.62
CA LEU A 150 10.69 2.25 12.47
C LEU A 150 11.68 1.10 12.67
N ILE A 151 12.32 0.63 11.61
CA ILE A 151 13.33 -0.44 11.67
C ILE A 151 14.52 0.01 12.52
N GLY A 152 15.06 1.21 12.27
CA GLY A 152 16.16 1.78 13.07
C GLY A 152 15.80 1.92 14.56
N TYR A 153 14.52 2.15 14.89
CA TYR A 153 14.07 2.13 16.28
C TYR A 153 14.15 0.72 16.91
N LEU A 154 13.73 -0.34 16.20
CA LEU A 154 13.86 -1.73 16.69
C LEU A 154 15.32 -2.10 16.91
N GLU A 155 16.22 -1.70 16.01
CA GLU A 155 17.66 -1.91 16.15
C GLU A 155 18.22 -1.18 17.40
N GLN A 156 17.87 0.10 17.58
CA GLN A 156 18.30 0.90 18.74
C GLN A 156 17.81 0.31 20.06
N ARG A 157 16.66 -0.34 20.08
CA ARG A 157 16.12 -1.02 21.27
C ARG A 157 16.72 -2.42 21.45
N GLY A 158 17.57 -2.90 20.53
CA GLY A 158 18.21 -4.21 20.57
C GLY A 158 17.28 -5.39 20.37
N VAL A 159 16.13 -5.16 19.72
CA VAL A 159 15.13 -6.20 19.41
C VAL A 159 14.98 -6.48 17.92
N GLY A 160 15.77 -5.80 17.08
CA GLY A 160 15.69 -5.96 15.62
C GLY A 160 15.90 -7.40 15.16
N ASP A 161 16.93 -8.05 15.69
CA ASP A 161 17.29 -9.43 15.32
C ASP A 161 16.29 -10.48 15.82
N ASP A 162 15.47 -10.14 16.83
CA ASP A 162 14.43 -11.01 17.38
C ASP A 162 13.02 -10.65 16.85
N THR A 163 12.93 -9.72 15.89
CA THR A 163 11.65 -9.27 15.35
C THR A 163 11.47 -9.75 13.91
N MET A 164 10.39 -10.48 13.65
CA MET A 164 9.96 -10.79 12.29
C MET A 164 9.24 -9.57 11.69
N ILE A 165 9.77 -9.06 10.58
CA ILE A 165 9.19 -7.96 9.82
C ILE A 165 8.56 -8.52 8.55
N ILE A 166 7.28 -8.22 8.33
CA ILE A 166 6.55 -8.57 7.10
C ILE A 166 6.12 -7.26 6.44
N PHE A 167 6.65 -6.98 5.26
CA PHE A 167 6.24 -5.84 4.45
C PHE A 167 5.37 -6.31 3.29
N THR A 168 4.20 -5.69 3.14
CA THR A 168 3.26 -6.01 2.07
C THR A 168 2.34 -4.81 1.77
N SER A 169 1.49 -4.97 0.75
CA SER A 169 0.38 -4.08 0.42
C SER A 169 -0.89 -4.91 0.22
N ASP A 170 -2.05 -4.28 0.36
CA ASP A 170 -3.36 -4.89 0.09
C ASP A 170 -3.66 -5.01 -1.41
N HIS A 171 -3.20 -4.05 -2.22
CA HIS A 171 -3.29 -4.03 -3.68
C HIS A 171 -2.24 -3.07 -4.25
N GLY A 172 -2.06 -3.10 -5.56
CA GLY A 172 -1.25 -2.13 -6.29
C GLY A 172 -2.09 -0.99 -6.87
N ASP A 173 -1.50 -0.22 -7.81
CA ASP A 173 -2.17 0.89 -8.48
C ASP A 173 -1.81 0.91 -9.98
N LEU A 174 -2.72 1.40 -10.81
CA LEU A 174 -2.55 1.41 -12.26
C LEU A 174 -1.84 2.67 -12.77
N LEU A 175 -1.97 3.79 -12.05
CA LEU A 175 -1.27 5.04 -12.35
C LEU A 175 -1.36 5.47 -13.82
N GLY A 176 -2.53 5.30 -14.42
CA GLY A 176 -2.80 5.62 -15.81
C GLY A 176 -2.64 4.46 -16.79
N ASP A 177 -2.09 3.32 -16.40
CA ASP A 177 -2.05 2.14 -17.25
C ASP A 177 -3.46 1.72 -17.65
N HIS A 178 -3.62 1.29 -18.88
CA HIS A 178 -4.91 0.94 -19.48
C HIS A 178 -5.96 2.08 -19.44
N GLY A 179 -5.52 3.35 -19.35
CA GLY A 179 -6.38 4.52 -19.21
C GLY A 179 -7.07 4.66 -17.85
N LEU A 180 -6.58 3.96 -16.83
CA LEU A 180 -7.13 3.95 -15.46
C LEU A 180 -6.17 4.67 -14.51
N PRO A 181 -6.54 5.85 -13.98
CA PRO A 181 -5.62 6.64 -13.15
C PRO A 181 -5.33 6.02 -11.78
N THR A 182 -6.23 5.22 -11.25
CA THR A 182 -6.11 4.55 -9.95
C THR A 182 -6.33 3.04 -10.11
N LYS A 183 -6.30 2.30 -9.01
CA LYS A 183 -6.47 0.83 -8.97
C LYS A 183 -7.65 0.30 -9.79
N GLY A 184 -8.71 1.09 -9.94
CA GLY A 184 -9.89 0.69 -10.71
C GLY A 184 -10.57 -0.57 -10.16
N ILE A 185 -11.40 -1.20 -11.02
CA ILE A 185 -12.17 -2.40 -10.68
C ILE A 185 -11.70 -3.64 -11.46
N LYS A 186 -10.51 -3.58 -12.06
CA LYS A 186 -10.00 -4.65 -12.93
C LYS A 186 -8.77 -5.31 -12.32
N PRO A 187 -8.70 -6.65 -12.36
CA PRO A 187 -7.59 -7.41 -11.79
C PRO A 187 -6.38 -7.44 -12.75
N TYR A 188 -5.92 -6.27 -13.17
CA TYR A 188 -4.66 -6.15 -13.89
C TYR A 188 -3.49 -6.47 -12.97
N GLU A 189 -2.41 -6.99 -13.53
CA GLU A 189 -1.20 -7.39 -12.83
C GLU A 189 -0.71 -6.28 -11.87
N ASN A 190 -0.68 -5.04 -12.33
CA ASN A 190 -0.24 -3.89 -11.52
C ASN A 190 -1.14 -3.60 -10.31
N ALA A 191 -2.39 -4.06 -10.33
CA ALA A 191 -3.33 -3.87 -9.22
C ALA A 191 -3.34 -5.05 -8.24
N ILE A 192 -3.04 -6.27 -8.71
CA ILE A 192 -3.18 -7.49 -7.89
C ILE A 192 -1.85 -8.04 -7.38
N ARG A 193 -0.73 -7.69 -8.02
CA ARG A 193 0.59 -8.15 -7.62
C ARG A 193 1.19 -7.24 -6.56
N CYS A 194 1.09 -7.68 -5.31
CA CYS A 194 1.61 -6.95 -4.16
C CYS A 194 3.03 -7.42 -3.78
N PRO A 195 3.87 -6.55 -3.20
CA PRO A 195 5.12 -6.99 -2.60
C PRO A 195 4.84 -7.90 -1.40
N LEU A 196 5.71 -8.88 -1.18
CA LEU A 196 5.78 -9.65 0.05
C LEU A 196 7.26 -9.81 0.41
N ILE A 197 7.70 -9.13 1.46
CA ILE A 197 9.08 -9.18 1.93
C ILE A 197 9.08 -9.61 3.39
N LEU A 198 9.92 -10.60 3.68
CA LEU A 198 10.12 -11.15 5.02
C LEU A 198 11.55 -10.87 5.46
N ASN A 199 11.72 -10.38 6.67
CA ASN A 199 13.01 -10.20 7.31
C ASN A 199 12.89 -10.53 8.80
N GLY A 200 13.81 -11.33 9.31
CA GLY A 200 13.83 -11.69 10.73
C GLY A 200 14.43 -13.07 11.00
N PRO A 201 14.28 -13.57 12.24
CA PRO A 201 14.86 -14.82 12.67
C PRO A 201 14.45 -15.99 11.76
N GLY A 202 15.45 -16.76 11.31
CA GLY A 202 15.23 -17.97 10.51
C GLY A 202 14.89 -17.71 9.03
N ILE A 203 14.92 -16.47 8.56
CA ILE A 203 14.71 -16.13 7.15
C ILE A 203 16.07 -15.95 6.47
N GLU A 204 16.38 -16.85 5.55
CA GLU A 204 17.56 -16.75 4.70
C GLU A 204 17.28 -15.85 3.49
N PRO A 205 18.25 -15.04 3.02
CA PRO A 205 18.12 -14.21 1.83
C PRO A 205 17.83 -15.08 0.60
N THR A 206 16.62 -14.99 0.07
CA THR A 206 16.19 -15.75 -1.11
C THR A 206 15.08 -15.01 -1.85
N VAL A 207 14.83 -15.43 -3.09
CA VAL A 207 13.64 -15.07 -3.85
C VAL A 207 12.76 -16.29 -3.94
N ASN A 208 11.48 -16.15 -3.58
CA ASN A 208 10.49 -17.19 -3.67
C ASN A 208 9.50 -16.84 -4.80
N ASP A 209 9.39 -17.70 -5.79
CA ASP A 209 8.50 -17.56 -6.94
C ASP A 209 7.16 -18.30 -6.75
N ASP A 210 6.87 -18.83 -5.55
CA ASP A 210 5.60 -19.44 -5.24
C ASP A 210 4.45 -18.41 -5.23
N LEU A 211 3.26 -18.90 -5.57
CA LEU A 211 2.05 -18.08 -5.53
C LEU A 211 1.57 -17.93 -4.08
N HIS A 212 1.53 -16.70 -3.62
CA HIS A 212 0.97 -16.32 -2.32
C HIS A 212 -0.22 -15.37 -2.48
N CYS A 213 -1.09 -15.32 -1.48
CA CYS A 213 -2.21 -14.39 -1.46
C CYS A 213 -2.51 -13.91 -0.03
N THR A 214 -3.40 -12.93 0.08
CA THR A 214 -3.74 -12.33 1.38
C THR A 214 -4.31 -13.32 2.40
N LEU A 215 -4.91 -14.42 1.97
CA LEU A 215 -5.38 -15.48 2.88
C LEU A 215 -4.23 -16.18 3.62
N ASP A 216 -3.01 -16.10 3.11
CA ASP A 216 -1.83 -16.78 3.65
C ASP A 216 -1.25 -16.09 4.89
N PHE A 217 -1.65 -14.84 5.14
CA PHE A 217 -1.14 -14.11 6.31
C PHE A 217 -1.60 -14.72 7.63
N LEU A 218 -2.86 -15.14 7.74
CA LEU A 218 -3.37 -15.70 8.99
C LEU A 218 -2.65 -17.00 9.39
N PRO A 219 -2.52 -18.03 8.53
CA PRO A 219 -1.73 -19.22 8.86
C PRO A 219 -0.26 -18.89 9.13
N SER A 220 0.35 -17.97 8.37
CA SER A 220 1.75 -17.57 8.56
C SER A 220 2.00 -16.91 9.91
N ILE A 221 1.13 -15.97 10.31
CA ILE A 221 1.22 -15.31 11.62
C ILE A 221 0.95 -16.33 12.75
N SER A 222 0.02 -17.27 12.54
CA SER A 222 -0.24 -18.34 13.53
C SER A 222 0.96 -19.26 13.72
N ASP A 223 1.69 -19.58 12.65
CA ASP A 223 2.94 -20.35 12.73
C ASP A 223 4.01 -19.58 13.50
N LEU A 224 4.22 -18.30 13.16
CA LEU A 224 5.18 -17.44 13.86
C LEU A 224 4.86 -17.28 15.35
N ALA A 225 3.58 -17.19 15.68
CA ALA A 225 3.12 -17.08 17.07
C ALA A 225 3.12 -18.43 17.81
N GLY A 226 3.45 -19.55 17.16
CA GLY A 226 3.44 -20.88 17.75
C GLY A 226 2.05 -21.37 18.16
N VAL A 227 0.98 -20.87 17.52
CA VAL A 227 -0.39 -21.31 17.82
C VAL A 227 -0.57 -22.76 17.36
N PRO A 228 -0.96 -23.71 18.24
CA PRO A 228 -1.18 -25.09 17.86
C PRO A 228 -2.29 -25.22 16.81
N GLU A 229 -2.15 -26.13 15.84
CA GLU A 229 -3.17 -26.35 14.79
C GLU A 229 -4.55 -26.63 15.39
N THR A 230 -4.62 -27.33 16.52
CA THR A 230 -5.87 -27.65 17.21
C THR A 230 -6.61 -26.45 17.78
N GLU A 231 -5.93 -25.31 17.91
CA GLU A 231 -6.48 -24.05 18.43
C GLU A 231 -6.76 -23.05 17.33
N ARG A 232 -6.42 -23.37 16.09
CA ARG A 232 -6.63 -22.49 14.93
C ARG A 232 -8.04 -22.65 14.38
N PRO A 233 -8.67 -21.53 13.94
CA PRO A 233 -9.90 -21.64 13.16
C PRO A 233 -9.62 -22.32 11.80
N PRO A 234 -10.64 -22.83 11.11
CA PRO A 234 -10.49 -23.27 9.72
C PRO A 234 -9.94 -22.14 8.86
N MET A 235 -8.87 -22.39 8.10
CA MET A 235 -8.20 -21.41 7.23
C MET A 235 -8.03 -22.00 5.84
N GLU A 236 -8.25 -21.17 4.80
CA GLU A 236 -8.06 -21.56 3.39
C GLU A 236 -6.66 -21.20 2.88
N GLY A 237 -5.96 -20.30 3.57
CA GLY A 237 -4.60 -19.87 3.24
C GLY A 237 -3.55 -20.94 3.55
N GLN A 238 -2.36 -20.73 3.01
CA GLN A 238 -1.18 -21.56 3.24
C GLN A 238 -0.06 -20.68 3.82
N SER A 239 0.63 -21.20 4.84
CA SER A 239 1.74 -20.44 5.44
C SER A 239 2.87 -20.23 4.42
N PHE A 240 3.38 -19.01 4.34
CA PHE A 240 4.58 -18.67 3.58
C PHE A 240 5.85 -18.69 4.44
N ILE A 241 5.73 -19.07 5.71
CA ILE A 241 6.89 -19.19 6.59
C ILE A 241 7.64 -20.48 6.28
N PRO A 242 8.98 -20.44 6.07
CA PRO A 242 9.77 -21.63 5.83
C PRO A 242 9.61 -22.67 6.97
N GLY A 243 9.24 -23.89 6.62
CA GLY A 243 8.97 -24.96 7.59
C GLY A 243 7.62 -24.87 8.31
N GLY A 244 6.76 -23.93 7.92
CA GLY A 244 5.40 -23.80 8.44
C GLY A 244 4.45 -24.93 8.03
N SER A 245 3.24 -24.90 8.58
CA SER A 245 2.26 -26.00 8.60
C SER A 245 1.65 -26.41 7.25
N ALA A 246 1.93 -25.70 6.17
CA ALA A 246 1.35 -25.96 4.85
C ALA A 246 2.27 -25.55 3.70
N ALA A 247 3.49 -26.04 3.68
CA ALA A 247 4.44 -25.81 2.58
C ALA A 247 4.08 -26.65 1.34
N SER A 248 2.88 -26.47 0.77
CA SER A 248 2.57 -26.98 -0.56
C SER A 248 2.53 -25.84 -1.54
N SER A 249 3.28 -25.95 -2.64
CA SER A 249 3.19 -25.02 -3.73
C SER A 249 1.79 -25.09 -4.36
N ARG A 250 1.06 -23.96 -4.38
CA ARG A 250 -0.22 -23.91 -5.09
C ARG A 250 0.00 -23.63 -6.57
N ASP A 251 -0.86 -24.18 -7.41
CA ASP A 251 -0.80 -23.98 -8.86
C ASP A 251 -1.56 -22.73 -9.31
N ALA A 252 -2.48 -22.24 -8.49
CA ALA A 252 -3.32 -21.10 -8.84
C ALA A 252 -3.80 -20.32 -7.60
N VAL A 253 -4.06 -19.03 -7.80
CA VAL A 253 -4.70 -18.12 -6.84
C VAL A 253 -5.94 -17.54 -7.46
N LEU A 254 -7.05 -17.55 -6.73
CA LEU A 254 -8.28 -16.87 -7.11
C LEU A 254 -8.24 -15.43 -6.60
N VAL A 255 -8.40 -14.49 -7.51
CA VAL A 255 -8.58 -13.06 -7.20
C VAL A 255 -10.03 -12.68 -7.46
N ALA A 256 -10.71 -12.14 -6.46
CA ALA A 256 -12.11 -11.76 -6.54
C ALA A 256 -12.28 -10.27 -6.23
N TYR A 257 -13.02 -9.56 -7.07
CA TYR A 257 -13.44 -8.19 -6.84
C TYR A 257 -14.89 -8.00 -7.33
N GLN A 258 -15.81 -7.74 -6.41
CA GLN A 258 -17.25 -7.66 -6.70
C GLN A 258 -17.74 -8.89 -7.49
N ASN A 259 -18.19 -8.69 -8.73
CA ASN A 259 -18.68 -9.75 -9.61
C ASN A 259 -17.62 -10.25 -10.60
N MET A 260 -16.37 -9.84 -10.44
CA MET A 260 -15.25 -10.26 -11.30
C MET A 260 -14.35 -11.21 -10.52
N HIS A 261 -13.97 -12.26 -11.21
CA HIS A 261 -13.04 -13.26 -10.69
C HIS A 261 -11.99 -13.53 -11.76
N THR A 262 -10.77 -13.67 -11.34
CA THR A 262 -9.67 -14.13 -12.20
C THR A 262 -8.87 -15.19 -11.46
N VAL A 263 -8.25 -16.06 -12.20
CA VAL A 263 -7.32 -17.06 -11.68
C VAL A 263 -5.94 -16.70 -12.17
N VAL A 264 -5.02 -16.55 -11.24
CA VAL A 264 -3.59 -16.37 -11.54
C VAL A 264 -2.91 -17.72 -11.38
N THR A 265 -2.22 -18.18 -12.42
CA THR A 265 -1.45 -19.44 -12.41
C THR A 265 0.04 -19.15 -12.45
N ARG A 266 0.87 -20.17 -12.21
CA ARG A 266 2.35 -20.02 -12.29
C ARG A 266 2.84 -19.66 -13.68
N ASP A 267 2.11 -20.05 -14.71
CA ASP A 267 2.48 -19.82 -16.11
C ASP A 267 1.88 -18.52 -16.69
N GLY A 268 1.15 -17.72 -15.88
CA GLY A 268 0.54 -16.45 -16.26
C GLY A 268 -0.96 -16.52 -16.49
#